data_4fc8e333d17d2ce1dea7194ed1a13f7d
#
_entry.id   4fc8e333d17d2ce1dea7194ed1a13f7d
#
_cell.length_a   1.000
_cell.length_b   1.000
_cell.length_c   1.000
_cell.angle_alpha   90.00
_cell.angle_beta   90.00
_cell.angle_gamma   90.00
#
_symmetry.space_group_name_H-M   'P 1'
#
loop_
_entity.id
_entity.type
_entity.pdbx_description
1 polymer ?
#
loop_
_entity_poly.entity_id
_entity_poly.type
_entity_poly.pdbx_seq_one_letter_code
_entity_poly.pdbx_strand_id
1 'polypeptide(L)'
;MIESEPRLHGVLVTFRRPQWVARTLASLTDQERRLDRLVIVDNANDPEIESIARKYAAAADRLEYLAMDENLGFTGGVEAGMRHTVNGADDADWIVVLDDDDPPRGSAVLRELETFGAEMADRDPLTACVGVGGGRFDWRRGRIRRVADAELHGAIPLDYVGGNQLGFYRVAAVRLVGPFNGQLFFGLSEVEYGLRLRRAGYSLYGNGRLWHAARSQAGRLNADDDSPSLRLSTFRWKRYYTLRNMIFILRAFNHADTALKVTLIRGFGKPLANLIVSPANALTHLRMNARACRDGWTNRMGRTVEPDAVSKREL
;
A
#
# COMPACT_ATOMS: atom_id res chain seq x y z
N MET A 1 -3.83 36.36 -7.09
CA MET A 1 -2.75 35.36 -7.24
C MET A 1 -3.32 34.23 -8.07
N ILE A 2 -2.71 33.90 -9.20
CA ILE A 2 -3.12 32.72 -9.96
C ILE A 2 -2.66 31.55 -9.11
N GLU A 3 -3.59 30.81 -8.46
CA GLU A 3 -3.27 29.56 -7.81
C GLU A 3 -2.70 28.63 -8.88
N SER A 4 -1.47 28.20 -8.72
CA SER A 4 -0.87 27.22 -9.61
C SER A 4 -1.68 25.91 -9.50
N GLU A 5 -1.91 25.24 -10.63
CA GLU A 5 -2.53 23.91 -10.61
C GLU A 5 -1.74 22.98 -9.69
N PRO A 6 -2.44 22.14 -8.87
CA PRO A 6 -1.77 21.19 -8.00
C PRO A 6 -0.86 20.24 -8.78
N ARG A 7 0.34 20.01 -8.27
CA ARG A 7 1.33 19.11 -8.86
C ARG A 7 1.07 17.68 -8.42
N LEU A 8 1.42 16.73 -9.30
CA LEU A 8 1.35 15.30 -9.04
C LEU A 8 2.76 14.72 -8.90
N HIS A 9 3.10 14.28 -7.69
CA HIS A 9 4.39 13.68 -7.36
C HIS A 9 4.25 12.16 -7.24
N GLY A 10 5.16 11.40 -7.86
CA GLY A 10 5.24 9.95 -7.74
C GLY A 10 6.27 9.50 -6.70
N VAL A 11 5.95 8.46 -5.95
CA VAL A 11 6.89 7.69 -5.11
C VAL A 11 6.84 6.25 -5.56
N LEU A 12 7.92 5.75 -6.15
CA LEU A 12 8.09 4.37 -6.62
C LEU A 12 9.09 3.67 -5.73
N VAL A 13 8.69 2.57 -5.08
CA VAL A 13 9.58 1.77 -4.23
C VAL A 13 9.94 0.47 -4.91
N THR A 14 11.24 0.13 -4.90
CA THR A 14 11.73 -1.11 -5.51
C THR A 14 12.78 -1.82 -4.66
N PHE A 15 12.97 -3.13 -4.93
CA PHE A 15 14.01 -3.95 -4.32
C PHE A 15 14.44 -5.07 -5.28
N ARG A 16 15.61 -4.91 -5.95
CA ARG A 16 16.23 -5.92 -6.85
C ARG A 16 15.32 -6.39 -7.99
N ARG A 17 14.58 -5.46 -8.61
CA ARG A 17 13.62 -5.75 -9.69
C ARG A 17 13.78 -4.82 -10.89
N PRO A 18 14.97 -4.76 -11.52
CA PRO A 18 15.24 -3.79 -12.59
C PRO A 18 14.27 -3.90 -13.76
N GLN A 19 13.89 -5.13 -14.16
CA GLN A 19 12.97 -5.33 -15.29
C GLN A 19 11.56 -4.80 -15.02
N TRP A 20 11.07 -4.92 -13.78
CA TRP A 20 9.78 -4.40 -13.39
C TRP A 20 9.78 -2.88 -13.32
N VAL A 21 10.84 -2.30 -12.75
CA VAL A 21 11.04 -0.84 -12.73
C VAL A 21 11.03 -0.29 -14.15
N ALA A 22 11.79 -0.89 -15.08
CA ALA A 22 11.82 -0.46 -16.48
C ALA A 22 10.41 -0.47 -17.11
N ARG A 23 9.61 -1.52 -16.85
CA ARG A 23 8.24 -1.63 -17.34
C ARG A 23 7.32 -0.56 -16.76
N THR A 24 7.43 -0.31 -15.47
CA THR A 24 6.61 0.71 -14.79
C THR A 24 6.97 2.11 -15.27
N LEU A 25 8.27 2.41 -15.42
CA LEU A 25 8.71 3.71 -15.97
C LEU A 25 8.27 3.91 -17.42
N ALA A 26 8.31 2.86 -18.26
CA ALA A 26 7.77 2.92 -19.62
C ALA A 26 6.27 3.27 -19.59
N SER A 27 5.47 2.60 -18.74
CA SER A 27 4.04 2.90 -18.60
C SER A 27 3.76 4.33 -18.10
N LEU A 28 4.63 4.88 -17.25
CA LEU A 28 4.51 6.28 -16.79
C LEU A 28 4.83 7.28 -17.90
N THR A 29 5.75 6.94 -18.82
CA THR A 29 6.04 7.79 -19.99
C THR A 29 4.84 7.92 -20.92
N ASP A 30 3.99 6.89 -20.99
CA ASP A 30 2.82 6.83 -21.85
C ASP A 30 1.56 7.47 -21.24
N GLN A 31 1.64 8.01 -20.00
CA GLN A 31 0.49 8.62 -19.34
C GLN A 31 0.14 9.99 -19.94
N GLU A 32 -1.16 10.25 -20.15
CA GLU A 32 -1.69 11.57 -20.58
C GLU A 32 -1.43 12.65 -19.53
N ARG A 33 -1.43 12.28 -18.25
CA ARG A 33 -1.00 13.13 -17.13
C ARG A 33 0.38 12.67 -16.66
N ARG A 34 1.41 13.42 -17.04
CA ARG A 34 2.77 13.17 -16.59
C ARG A 34 2.94 13.55 -15.12
N LEU A 35 3.85 12.89 -14.44
CA LEU A 35 4.25 13.29 -13.10
C LEU A 35 5.13 14.53 -13.16
N ASP A 36 4.88 15.51 -12.30
CA ASP A 36 5.75 16.69 -12.16
C ASP A 36 7.08 16.31 -11.49
N ARG A 37 7.04 15.31 -10.61
CA ARG A 37 8.22 14.76 -9.94
C ARG A 37 8.03 13.29 -9.68
N LEU A 38 9.08 12.49 -9.88
CA LEU A 38 9.11 11.08 -9.51
C LEU A 38 10.32 10.78 -8.65
N VAL A 39 10.10 10.26 -7.46
CA VAL A 39 11.15 9.78 -6.55
C VAL A 39 11.16 8.25 -6.61
N ILE A 40 12.24 7.67 -7.11
CA ILE A 40 12.49 6.22 -7.09
C ILE A 40 13.29 5.90 -5.84
N VAL A 41 12.70 5.13 -4.93
CA VAL A 41 13.35 4.66 -3.70
C VAL A 41 13.83 3.22 -3.91
N ASP A 42 15.13 3.04 -4.00
CA ASP A 42 15.74 1.73 -4.19
C ASP A 42 16.28 1.16 -2.87
N ASN A 43 15.59 0.19 -2.35
CA ASN A 43 15.94 -0.52 -1.11
C ASN A 43 17.13 -1.49 -1.25
N ALA A 44 17.71 -1.60 -2.45
CA ALA A 44 18.84 -2.48 -2.72
C ALA A 44 20.12 -1.72 -3.08
N ASN A 45 20.01 -0.40 -3.38
CA ASN A 45 21.10 0.40 -3.94
C ASN A 45 21.74 -0.30 -5.16
N ASP A 46 20.89 -0.67 -6.13
CA ASP A 46 21.28 -1.45 -7.30
C ASP A 46 21.66 -0.52 -8.46
N PRO A 47 22.92 -0.54 -8.94
CA PRO A 47 23.37 0.32 -10.04
C PRO A 47 22.57 0.12 -11.35
N GLU A 48 21.98 -1.07 -11.57
CA GLU A 48 21.15 -1.32 -12.73
C GLU A 48 19.85 -0.51 -12.65
N ILE A 49 19.23 -0.41 -11.46
CA ILE A 49 18.03 0.41 -11.24
C ILE A 49 18.34 1.89 -11.44
N GLU A 50 19.48 2.37 -10.95
CA GLU A 50 19.91 3.76 -11.19
C GLU A 50 20.10 4.05 -12.69
N SER A 51 20.72 3.11 -13.42
CA SER A 51 20.89 3.22 -14.87
C SER A 51 19.56 3.27 -15.62
N ILE A 52 18.59 2.43 -15.21
CA ILE A 52 17.23 2.44 -15.76
C ILE A 52 16.53 3.76 -15.45
N ALA A 53 16.62 4.28 -14.23
CA ALA A 53 16.05 5.58 -13.86
C ALA A 53 16.55 6.70 -14.78
N ARG A 54 17.85 6.75 -15.03
CA ARG A 54 18.45 7.73 -15.97
C ARG A 54 17.94 7.57 -17.40
N LYS A 55 17.77 6.32 -17.87
CA LYS A 55 17.26 6.03 -19.22
C LYS A 55 15.82 6.51 -19.41
N TYR A 56 15.00 6.41 -18.36
CA TYR A 56 13.59 6.80 -18.36
C TYR A 56 13.35 8.17 -17.72
N ALA A 57 14.30 9.10 -17.80
CA ALA A 57 14.14 10.43 -17.24
C ALA A 57 12.88 11.17 -17.73
N ALA A 58 12.34 10.80 -18.91
CA ALA A 58 11.09 11.35 -19.45
C ALA A 58 9.82 10.86 -18.74
N ALA A 59 9.89 9.92 -17.80
CA ALA A 59 8.72 9.43 -17.04
C ALA A 59 8.12 10.48 -16.09
N ALA A 60 8.86 11.54 -15.81
CA ALA A 60 8.42 12.71 -15.04
C ALA A 60 9.17 13.96 -15.53
N ASP A 61 8.69 15.16 -15.16
CA ASP A 61 9.41 16.39 -15.46
C ASP A 61 10.71 16.48 -14.64
N ARG A 62 10.67 15.93 -13.42
CA ARG A 62 11.84 15.76 -12.55
C ARG A 62 11.86 14.33 -11.98
N LEU A 63 12.89 13.55 -12.32
CA LEU A 63 13.12 12.23 -11.78
C LEU A 63 14.30 12.25 -10.81
N GLU A 64 14.10 11.69 -9.62
CA GLU A 64 15.11 11.59 -8.57
C GLU A 64 15.29 10.13 -8.15
N TYR A 65 16.54 9.72 -7.98
CA TYR A 65 16.89 8.39 -7.49
C TYR A 65 17.40 8.48 -6.05
N LEU A 66 16.81 7.71 -5.17
CA LEU A 66 17.12 7.67 -3.74
C LEU A 66 17.54 6.26 -3.35
N ALA A 67 18.84 6.04 -3.24
CA ALA A 67 19.42 4.78 -2.78
C ALA A 67 19.32 4.66 -1.26
N MET A 68 18.87 3.50 -0.78
CA MET A 68 18.83 3.21 0.65
C MET A 68 20.04 2.37 1.06
N ASP A 69 20.59 2.63 2.25
CA ASP A 69 21.72 1.88 2.79
C ASP A 69 21.33 0.44 3.18
N GLU A 70 20.04 0.22 3.45
CA GLU A 70 19.48 -1.09 3.81
C GLU A 70 18.07 -1.29 3.26
N ASN A 71 17.62 -2.54 3.23
CA ASN A 71 16.24 -2.85 2.85
C ASN A 71 15.25 -2.45 3.96
N LEU A 72 14.60 -1.32 3.79
CA LEU A 72 13.56 -0.79 4.70
C LEU A 72 12.19 -1.47 4.50
N GLY A 73 12.06 -2.38 3.53
CA GLY A 73 10.79 -2.93 3.08
C GLY A 73 9.96 -1.93 2.29
N PHE A 74 8.83 -2.38 1.77
CA PHE A 74 7.93 -1.50 1.00
C PHE A 74 7.52 -0.27 1.83
N THR A 75 7.06 -0.49 3.06
CA THR A 75 6.54 0.60 3.90
C THR A 75 7.59 1.64 4.26
N GLY A 76 8.81 1.20 4.59
CA GLY A 76 9.91 2.13 4.90
C GLY A 76 10.39 2.88 3.67
N GLY A 77 10.38 2.24 2.50
CA GLY A 77 10.66 2.91 1.24
C GLY A 77 9.61 4.00 0.91
N VAL A 78 8.31 3.69 1.09
CA VAL A 78 7.25 4.70 0.91
C VAL A 78 7.40 5.84 1.92
N GLU A 79 7.70 5.54 3.19
CA GLU A 79 7.97 6.58 4.20
C GLU A 79 9.10 7.51 3.76
N ALA A 80 10.24 6.95 3.34
CA ALA A 80 11.39 7.72 2.90
C ALA A 80 11.06 8.59 1.67
N GLY A 81 10.42 8.01 0.66
CA GLY A 81 10.00 8.72 -0.54
C GLY A 81 8.99 9.84 -0.25
N MET A 82 7.97 9.60 0.58
CA MET A 82 7.02 10.63 0.97
C MET A 82 7.68 11.77 1.76
N ARG A 83 8.56 11.47 2.72
CA ARG A 83 9.32 12.50 3.47
C ARG A 83 10.15 13.36 2.54
N HIS A 84 10.82 12.72 1.57
CA HIS A 84 11.62 13.43 0.59
C HIS A 84 10.76 14.32 -0.33
N THR A 85 9.60 13.83 -0.77
CA THR A 85 8.69 14.54 -1.68
C THR A 85 8.02 15.74 -1.00
N VAL A 86 7.56 15.59 0.24
CA VAL A 86 6.89 16.66 1.01
C VAL A 86 7.79 17.90 1.15
N ASN A 87 9.12 17.69 1.20
CA ASN A 87 10.07 18.79 1.16
C ASN A 87 10.10 19.40 -0.25
N GLY A 88 9.46 20.54 -0.44
CA GLY A 88 9.37 21.28 -1.71
C GLY A 88 8.10 21.01 -2.53
N ALA A 89 7.11 20.34 -1.96
CA ALA A 89 5.74 20.25 -2.48
C ALA A 89 4.83 21.30 -1.79
N ASP A 90 3.74 21.69 -2.41
CA ASP A 90 2.73 22.57 -1.83
C ASP A 90 1.61 21.76 -1.15
N ASP A 91 0.86 22.37 -0.24
CA ASP A 91 -0.22 21.67 0.49
C ASP A 91 -1.35 21.17 -0.41
N ALA A 92 -1.55 21.83 -1.55
CA ALA A 92 -2.55 21.43 -2.56
C ALA A 92 -2.08 20.26 -3.43
N ASP A 93 -0.79 19.96 -3.48
CA ASP A 93 -0.21 18.90 -4.31
C ASP A 93 -0.66 17.50 -3.86
N TRP A 94 -0.49 16.54 -4.77
CA TRP A 94 -0.79 15.13 -4.54
C TRP A 94 0.46 14.26 -4.65
N ILE A 95 0.54 13.23 -3.82
CA ILE A 95 1.57 12.18 -3.91
C ILE A 95 0.90 10.87 -4.30
N VAL A 96 1.27 10.30 -5.45
CA VAL A 96 0.85 8.94 -5.82
C VAL A 96 1.92 7.93 -5.42
N VAL A 97 1.51 6.88 -4.69
CA VAL A 97 2.36 5.74 -4.37
C VAL A 97 2.22 4.70 -5.47
N LEU A 98 3.35 4.26 -6.00
CA LEU A 98 3.49 3.36 -7.13
C LEU A 98 4.19 2.07 -6.70
N ASP A 99 3.69 0.93 -7.18
CA ASP A 99 4.35 -0.36 -7.07
C ASP A 99 5.26 -0.61 -8.29
N ASP A 100 6.39 -1.25 -8.09
CA ASP A 100 7.34 -1.55 -9.18
C ASP A 100 6.81 -2.62 -10.14
N ASP A 101 5.89 -3.48 -9.70
CA ASP A 101 5.35 -4.64 -10.45
C ASP A 101 3.87 -4.51 -10.88
N ASP A 102 3.19 -3.41 -10.57
CA ASP A 102 1.81 -3.13 -11.00
C ASP A 102 1.69 -1.70 -11.58
N PRO A 103 2.14 -1.48 -12.82
CA PRO A 103 2.12 -0.17 -13.45
C PRO A 103 0.69 0.35 -13.64
N PRO A 104 0.51 1.69 -13.78
CA PRO A 104 -0.78 2.28 -14.12
C PRO A 104 -1.42 1.64 -15.34
N ARG A 105 -2.69 1.28 -15.25
CA ARG A 105 -3.41 0.58 -16.32
C ARG A 105 -4.13 1.55 -17.23
N GLY A 106 -3.66 1.66 -18.47
CA GLY A 106 -4.12 2.63 -19.45
C GLY A 106 -3.48 4.00 -19.29
N SER A 107 -3.49 4.78 -20.38
CA SER A 107 -2.81 6.09 -20.45
C SER A 107 -3.54 7.20 -19.67
N ALA A 108 -4.84 7.08 -19.47
CA ALA A 108 -5.66 8.13 -18.88
C ALA A 108 -5.83 8.04 -17.36
N VAL A 109 -5.40 6.93 -16.72
CA VAL A 109 -5.75 6.66 -15.31
C VAL A 109 -5.25 7.72 -14.33
N LEU A 110 -4.06 8.27 -14.53
CA LEU A 110 -3.54 9.34 -13.67
C LEU A 110 -4.34 10.63 -13.84
N ARG A 111 -4.71 10.98 -15.08
CA ARG A 111 -5.57 12.14 -15.39
C ARG A 111 -6.96 11.99 -14.76
N GLU A 112 -7.56 10.82 -14.89
CA GLU A 112 -8.88 10.53 -14.32
C GLU A 112 -8.88 10.59 -12.79
N LEU A 113 -7.81 10.10 -12.14
CA LEU A 113 -7.67 10.17 -10.68
C LEU A 113 -7.38 11.60 -10.20
N GLU A 114 -6.59 12.39 -10.94
CA GLU A 114 -6.34 13.80 -10.64
C GLU A 114 -7.65 14.59 -10.67
N THR A 115 -8.44 14.45 -11.77
CA THR A 115 -9.77 15.07 -11.90
C THR A 115 -10.70 14.65 -10.76
N PHE A 116 -10.75 13.35 -10.46
CA PHE A 116 -11.56 12.83 -9.37
C PHE A 116 -11.10 13.37 -8.00
N GLY A 117 -9.80 13.51 -7.79
CA GLY A 117 -9.22 14.09 -6.56
C GLY A 117 -9.61 15.54 -6.37
N ALA A 118 -9.58 16.34 -7.43
CA ALA A 118 -10.03 17.74 -7.43
C ALA A 118 -11.54 17.83 -7.12
N GLU A 119 -12.38 17.05 -7.80
CA GLU A 119 -13.83 17.00 -7.53
C GLU A 119 -14.14 16.62 -6.08
N MET A 120 -13.40 15.66 -5.51
CA MET A 120 -13.62 15.26 -4.12
C MET A 120 -13.14 16.32 -3.14
N ALA A 121 -12.02 16.98 -3.40
CA ALA A 121 -11.52 18.07 -2.55
C ALA A 121 -12.47 19.28 -2.53
N ASP A 122 -13.13 19.57 -3.66
CA ASP A 122 -14.14 20.63 -3.73
C ASP A 122 -15.42 20.29 -2.96
N ARG A 123 -15.85 19.02 -3.01
CA ARG A 123 -17.06 18.55 -2.32
C ARG A 123 -16.84 18.30 -0.83
N ASP A 124 -15.67 17.84 -0.47
CA ASP A 124 -15.26 17.53 0.89
C ASP A 124 -13.81 18.00 1.12
N PRO A 125 -13.62 19.20 1.70
CA PRO A 125 -12.30 19.77 1.98
C PRO A 125 -11.41 18.88 2.87
N LEU A 126 -11.99 17.90 3.57
CA LEU A 126 -11.25 16.91 4.37
C LEU A 126 -10.79 15.69 3.55
N THR A 127 -10.95 15.72 2.24
CA THR A 127 -10.41 14.68 1.36
C THR A 127 -8.89 14.63 1.45
N ALA A 128 -8.36 13.55 2.00
CA ALA A 128 -6.91 13.33 2.11
C ALA A 128 -6.37 12.30 1.13
N CYS A 129 -7.22 11.41 0.62
CA CYS A 129 -6.78 10.37 -0.30
C CYS A 129 -7.89 9.98 -1.28
N VAL A 130 -7.49 9.82 -2.55
CA VAL A 130 -8.33 9.18 -3.57
C VAL A 130 -7.55 8.06 -4.25
N GLY A 131 -8.24 7.13 -4.91
CA GLY A 131 -7.59 6.08 -5.69
C GLY A 131 -8.60 5.26 -6.49
N VAL A 132 -8.11 4.27 -7.22
CA VAL A 132 -8.97 3.35 -7.97
C VAL A 132 -9.87 2.59 -7.02
N GLY A 133 -9.33 2.06 -5.92
CA GLY A 133 -10.10 1.28 -4.97
C GLY A 133 -9.34 0.98 -3.67
N GLY A 134 -10.01 0.27 -2.78
CA GLY A 134 -9.46 -0.04 -1.46
C GLY A 134 -10.38 -0.94 -0.65
N GLY A 135 -10.67 -0.58 0.58
CA GLY A 135 -11.56 -1.37 1.42
C GLY A 135 -12.06 -0.64 2.65
N ARG A 136 -12.92 -1.35 3.39
CA ARG A 136 -13.41 -0.96 4.70
C ARG A 136 -12.84 -1.88 5.77
N PHE A 137 -12.70 -1.41 6.99
CA PHE A 137 -12.12 -2.17 8.08
C PHE A 137 -13.18 -2.60 9.10
N ASP A 138 -13.29 -3.92 9.32
CA ASP A 138 -14.20 -4.48 10.33
C ASP A 138 -13.46 -4.61 11.67
N TRP A 139 -13.63 -3.63 12.53
CA TRP A 139 -13.01 -3.57 13.85
C TRP A 139 -13.39 -4.75 14.76
N ARG A 140 -14.63 -5.27 14.65
CA ARG A 140 -15.10 -6.39 15.48
C ARG A 140 -14.43 -7.72 15.14
N ARG A 141 -14.07 -7.89 13.85
CA ARG A 141 -13.44 -9.12 13.34
C ARG A 141 -11.96 -8.95 13.05
N GLY A 142 -11.42 -7.74 13.14
CA GLY A 142 -10.05 -7.42 12.78
C GLY A 142 -9.72 -7.82 11.35
N ARG A 143 -10.58 -7.48 10.38
CA ARG A 143 -10.40 -7.85 8.97
C ARG A 143 -10.78 -6.73 8.02
N ILE A 144 -10.18 -6.78 6.84
CA ILE A 144 -10.59 -5.97 5.71
C ILE A 144 -11.90 -6.52 5.15
N ARG A 145 -12.83 -5.64 4.80
CA ARG A 145 -14.07 -5.94 4.08
C ARG A 145 -13.94 -5.45 2.64
N ARG A 146 -14.28 -6.32 1.71
CA ARG A 146 -14.42 -5.97 0.31
C ARG A 146 -15.65 -5.05 0.14
N VAL A 147 -15.54 -4.05 -0.72
CA VAL A 147 -16.69 -3.28 -1.21
C VAL A 147 -17.43 -4.13 -2.23
N ALA A 148 -18.75 -4.26 -2.10
CA ALA A 148 -19.55 -5.08 -3.00
C ALA A 148 -19.56 -4.50 -4.43
N ASP A 149 -19.67 -5.36 -5.44
CA ASP A 149 -19.61 -4.91 -6.84
C ASP A 149 -20.80 -3.99 -7.20
N ALA A 150 -21.94 -4.19 -6.56
CA ALA A 150 -23.11 -3.33 -6.69
C ALA A 150 -22.89 -1.89 -6.16
N GLU A 151 -21.88 -1.69 -5.29
CA GLU A 151 -21.50 -0.37 -4.77
C GLU A 151 -20.52 0.38 -5.69
N LEU A 152 -19.97 -0.26 -6.75
CA LEU A 152 -18.90 0.29 -7.57
C LEU A 152 -19.39 1.35 -8.58
N HIS A 153 -19.92 2.46 -8.06
CA HIS A 153 -20.34 3.62 -8.82
C HIS A 153 -20.07 4.92 -8.03
N GLY A 154 -19.82 6.00 -8.74
CA GLY A 154 -19.54 7.31 -8.11
C GLY A 154 -18.34 7.30 -7.16
N ALA A 155 -18.39 8.14 -6.14
CA ALA A 155 -17.38 8.22 -5.08
C ALA A 155 -17.73 7.24 -3.95
N ILE A 156 -16.80 6.35 -3.62
CA ILE A 156 -17.00 5.30 -2.63
C ILE A 156 -16.18 5.64 -1.36
N PRO A 157 -16.83 5.92 -0.21
CA PRO A 157 -16.11 6.14 1.04
C PRO A 157 -15.35 4.88 1.49
N LEU A 158 -14.07 5.06 1.83
CA LEU A 158 -13.14 4.00 2.19
C LEU A 158 -12.50 4.26 3.55
N ASP A 159 -11.98 3.19 4.16
CA ASP A 159 -11.09 3.29 5.32
C ASP A 159 -9.61 3.28 4.91
N TYR A 160 -9.30 2.76 3.71
CA TYR A 160 -7.97 2.82 3.11
C TYR A 160 -8.06 2.65 1.59
N VAL A 161 -7.09 3.20 0.85
CA VAL A 161 -6.85 2.90 -0.57
C VAL A 161 -5.81 1.79 -0.66
N GLY A 162 -5.98 0.79 -1.51
CA GLY A 162 -5.04 -0.33 -1.65
C GLY A 162 -3.74 0.11 -2.33
N GLY A 163 -2.62 -0.58 -2.06
CA GLY A 163 -1.30 -0.22 -2.60
C GLY A 163 -1.27 -0.17 -4.13
N ASN A 164 -1.75 -1.22 -4.76
CA ASN A 164 -1.84 -1.32 -6.23
C ASN A 164 -3.11 -0.62 -6.81
N GLN A 165 -3.72 0.28 -6.09
CA GLN A 165 -4.90 1.04 -6.51
C GLN A 165 -4.59 2.53 -6.70
N LEU A 166 -3.34 2.88 -6.89
CA LEU A 166 -2.86 4.25 -7.15
C LEU A 166 -3.41 5.24 -6.12
N GLY A 167 -3.01 5.10 -4.87
CA GLY A 167 -3.39 6.03 -3.82
C GLY A 167 -2.76 7.40 -4.05
N PHE A 168 -3.60 8.42 -4.31
CA PHE A 168 -3.23 9.82 -4.37
C PHE A 168 -3.45 10.43 -3.00
N TYR A 169 -2.39 10.83 -2.33
CA TYR A 169 -2.41 11.39 -0.98
C TYR A 169 -2.13 12.89 -1.03
N ARG A 170 -3.01 13.71 -0.44
CA ARG A 170 -2.84 15.16 -0.39
C ARG A 170 -1.67 15.53 0.52
N VAL A 171 -0.77 16.38 0.04
CA VAL A 171 0.46 16.77 0.76
C VAL A 171 0.15 17.38 2.11
N ALA A 172 -0.89 18.24 2.23
CA ALA A 172 -1.34 18.80 3.50
C ALA A 172 -1.65 17.72 4.54
N ALA A 173 -2.34 16.65 4.15
CA ALA A 173 -2.66 15.54 5.05
C ALA A 173 -1.41 14.73 5.44
N VAL A 174 -0.50 14.52 4.49
CA VAL A 174 0.79 13.85 4.77
C VAL A 174 1.63 14.66 5.77
N ARG A 175 1.65 15.98 5.64
CA ARG A 175 2.36 16.86 6.59
C ARG A 175 1.78 16.79 7.99
N LEU A 176 0.46 16.82 8.11
CA LEU A 176 -0.22 16.85 9.41
C LEU A 176 -0.19 15.50 10.13
N VAL A 177 -0.46 14.40 9.40
CA VAL A 177 -0.59 13.06 9.98
C VAL A 177 0.74 12.29 9.98
N GLY A 178 1.71 12.76 9.22
CA GLY A 178 2.96 12.05 8.90
C GLY A 178 2.79 11.08 7.73
N PRO A 179 3.90 10.58 7.16
CA PRO A 179 3.89 9.60 6.08
C PRO A 179 3.50 8.20 6.56
N PHE A 180 3.65 7.20 5.72
CA PHE A 180 3.50 5.78 6.10
C PHE A 180 4.38 5.44 7.31
N ASN A 181 3.95 4.44 8.10
CA ASN A 181 4.71 3.96 9.25
C ASN A 181 5.72 2.89 8.79
N GLY A 182 6.94 3.28 8.47
CA GLY A 182 8.00 2.40 7.98
C GLY A 182 8.33 1.21 8.88
N GLN A 183 8.01 1.32 10.17
CA GLN A 183 8.22 0.21 11.11
C GLN A 183 7.35 -1.02 10.82
N LEU A 184 6.31 -0.89 10.00
CA LEU A 184 5.54 -2.04 9.54
C LEU A 184 6.35 -2.95 8.60
N PHE A 185 7.37 -2.44 7.95
CA PHE A 185 8.22 -3.11 6.99
C PHE A 185 7.47 -3.62 5.75
N PHE A 186 6.45 -4.48 5.94
CA PHE A 186 5.67 -5.09 4.87
C PHE A 186 4.25 -5.46 5.32
N GLY A 187 3.26 -5.18 4.45
CA GLY A 187 1.86 -5.60 4.60
C GLY A 187 1.05 -4.79 5.61
N LEU A 188 -0.17 -4.48 5.22
CA LEU A 188 -1.13 -3.63 5.93
C LEU A 188 -0.70 -2.16 6.09
N SER A 189 0.26 -1.71 5.31
CA SER A 189 0.80 -0.36 5.33
C SER A 189 -0.28 0.66 5.02
N GLU A 190 -0.99 0.45 3.93
CA GLU A 190 -2.08 1.29 3.43
C GLU A 190 -3.28 1.28 4.38
N VAL A 191 -3.52 0.12 5.00
CA VAL A 191 -4.60 -0.03 5.99
C VAL A 191 -4.28 0.82 7.22
N GLU A 192 -3.08 0.69 7.78
CA GLU A 192 -2.65 1.51 8.92
C GLU A 192 -2.72 2.99 8.60
N TYR A 193 -2.19 3.38 7.45
CA TYR A 193 -2.15 4.78 7.05
C TYR A 193 -3.54 5.36 6.81
N GLY A 194 -4.41 4.65 6.08
CA GLY A 194 -5.79 5.04 5.87
C GLY A 194 -6.57 5.19 7.17
N LEU A 195 -6.43 4.24 8.09
CA LEU A 195 -7.06 4.31 9.41
C LEU A 195 -6.53 5.49 10.24
N ARG A 196 -5.24 5.83 10.12
CA ARG A 196 -4.62 6.97 10.79
C ARG A 196 -5.14 8.29 10.23
N LEU A 197 -5.29 8.43 8.91
CA LEU A 197 -5.96 9.55 8.25
C LEU A 197 -7.42 9.68 8.71
N ARG A 198 -8.18 8.58 8.74
CA ARG A 198 -9.56 8.55 9.23
C ARG A 198 -9.67 9.02 10.68
N ARG A 199 -8.76 8.57 11.54
CA ARG A 199 -8.72 8.98 12.95
C ARG A 199 -8.40 10.48 13.12
N ALA A 200 -7.66 11.06 12.19
CA ALA A 200 -7.39 12.50 12.13
C ALA A 200 -8.56 13.32 11.54
N GLY A 201 -9.67 12.67 11.16
CA GLY A 201 -10.87 13.34 10.64
C GLY A 201 -10.93 13.44 9.11
N TYR A 202 -9.95 12.92 8.40
CA TYR A 202 -9.91 12.97 6.94
C TYR A 202 -10.81 11.93 6.27
N SER A 203 -11.20 12.23 5.04
CA SER A 203 -11.97 11.35 4.15
C SER A 203 -11.09 10.72 3.08
N LEU A 204 -11.43 9.46 2.71
CA LEU A 204 -10.77 8.73 1.64
C LEU A 204 -11.83 8.18 0.69
N TYR A 205 -11.58 8.27 -0.62
CA TYR A 205 -12.53 7.87 -1.64
C TYR A 205 -11.92 6.96 -2.72
N GLY A 206 -12.68 5.94 -3.14
CA GLY A 206 -12.42 5.16 -4.33
C GLY A 206 -13.24 5.67 -5.52
N ASN A 207 -12.65 5.65 -6.72
CA ASN A 207 -13.38 5.92 -7.94
C ASN A 207 -14.13 4.66 -8.41
N GLY A 208 -15.46 4.60 -8.18
CA GLY A 208 -16.27 3.41 -8.44
C GLY A 208 -16.23 2.94 -9.89
N ARG A 209 -16.21 3.88 -10.86
CA ARG A 209 -16.14 3.55 -12.29
C ARG A 209 -14.81 2.88 -12.66
N LEU A 210 -13.67 3.48 -12.24
CA LEU A 210 -12.34 2.91 -12.47
C LEU A 210 -12.19 1.56 -11.78
N TRP A 211 -12.72 1.45 -10.58
CA TRP A 211 -12.64 0.21 -9.80
C TRP A 211 -13.46 -0.92 -10.42
N HIS A 212 -14.69 -0.61 -10.90
CA HIS A 212 -15.51 -1.58 -11.62
C HIS A 212 -14.78 -2.08 -12.88
N ALA A 213 -14.22 -1.16 -13.68
CA ALA A 213 -13.43 -1.50 -14.86
C ALA A 213 -12.23 -2.38 -14.53
N ALA A 214 -11.46 -2.02 -13.48
CA ALA A 214 -10.31 -2.79 -13.05
C ALA A 214 -10.67 -4.21 -12.57
N ARG A 215 -11.79 -4.35 -11.82
CA ARG A 215 -12.30 -5.69 -11.42
C ARG A 215 -12.77 -6.51 -12.61
N SER A 216 -13.47 -5.89 -13.55
CA SER A 216 -13.95 -6.54 -14.78
C SER A 216 -12.78 -7.09 -15.59
N GLN A 217 -11.77 -6.27 -15.86
CA GLN A 217 -10.56 -6.67 -16.60
C GLN A 217 -9.79 -7.78 -15.90
N ALA A 218 -9.76 -7.78 -14.56
CA ALA A 218 -9.10 -8.81 -13.77
C ALA A 218 -9.94 -10.07 -13.55
N GLY A 219 -11.18 -10.16 -14.09
CA GLY A 219 -12.10 -11.27 -13.84
C GLY A 219 -12.51 -11.42 -12.37
N ARG A 220 -12.55 -10.33 -11.60
CA ARG A 220 -12.79 -10.32 -10.16
C ARG A 220 -14.18 -9.80 -9.77
N LEU A 221 -15.07 -9.58 -10.73
CA LEU A 221 -16.49 -9.33 -10.46
C LEU A 221 -17.13 -10.62 -9.93
N ASN A 222 -18.10 -10.49 -9.02
CA ASN A 222 -18.80 -11.58 -8.35
C ASN A 222 -17.87 -12.56 -7.57
N ALA A 223 -16.65 -12.16 -7.25
CA ALA A 223 -15.80 -12.94 -6.37
C ALA A 223 -16.35 -12.89 -4.94
N ASP A 224 -16.36 -14.06 -4.27
CA ASP A 224 -16.80 -14.18 -2.88
C ASP A 224 -16.09 -13.21 -1.95
N ASP A 225 -16.81 -12.79 -0.89
CA ASP A 225 -16.37 -11.79 0.12
C ASP A 225 -15.18 -12.28 0.98
N ASP A 226 -14.69 -13.50 0.75
CA ASP A 226 -13.48 -14.00 1.39
C ASP A 226 -12.25 -13.31 0.83
N SER A 227 -11.93 -12.21 1.50
CA SER A 227 -10.80 -11.34 1.20
C SER A 227 -9.52 -12.15 0.93
N PRO A 228 -8.93 -12.06 -0.28
CA PRO A 228 -7.66 -12.73 -0.61
C PRO A 228 -6.51 -12.28 0.30
N SER A 229 -6.60 -11.10 0.92
CA SER A 229 -5.61 -10.56 1.85
C SER A 229 -5.41 -11.41 3.10
N LEU A 230 -6.28 -12.40 3.33
CA LEU A 230 -6.20 -13.36 4.42
C LEU A 230 -6.06 -14.81 3.95
N ARG A 231 -6.05 -15.09 2.65
CA ARG A 231 -5.49 -16.34 2.16
C ARG A 231 -4.04 -16.33 2.61
N LEU A 232 -3.73 -17.26 3.49
CA LEU A 232 -2.42 -17.43 4.06
C LEU A 232 -1.41 -17.45 2.91
N SER A 233 -0.66 -16.35 2.75
CA SER A 233 0.43 -16.29 1.78
C SER A 233 1.23 -17.58 1.90
N THR A 234 1.57 -18.21 0.79
CA THR A 234 2.51 -19.34 0.74
C THR A 234 3.85 -18.93 1.34
N PHE A 235 4.17 -17.63 1.30
CA PHE A 235 5.36 -17.06 1.91
C PHE A 235 5.18 -16.86 3.41
N ARG A 236 5.98 -17.58 4.18
CA ARG A 236 5.94 -17.56 5.65
C ARG A 236 6.20 -16.17 6.23
N TRP A 237 7.15 -15.42 5.66
CA TRP A 237 7.50 -14.08 6.11
C TRP A 237 6.38 -13.05 5.85
N LYS A 238 5.70 -13.10 4.69
CA LYS A 238 4.54 -12.22 4.40
C LYS A 238 3.43 -12.44 5.43
N ARG A 239 3.17 -13.71 5.76
CA ARG A 239 2.19 -14.07 6.79
C ARG A 239 2.58 -13.59 8.18
N TYR A 240 3.86 -13.69 8.53
CA TYR A 240 4.37 -13.17 9.79
C TYR A 240 4.08 -11.68 9.92
N TYR A 241 4.48 -10.88 8.93
CA TYR A 241 4.26 -9.42 8.96
C TYR A 241 2.77 -9.07 8.98
N THR A 242 1.94 -9.72 8.17
CA THR A 242 0.49 -9.48 8.16
C THR A 242 -0.14 -9.74 9.53
N LEU A 243 0.21 -10.83 10.21
CA LEU A 243 -0.34 -11.15 11.54
C LEU A 243 0.17 -10.19 12.61
N ARG A 244 1.49 -9.93 12.64
CA ARG A 244 2.13 -8.99 13.56
C ARG A 244 1.51 -7.60 13.44
N ASN A 245 1.43 -7.08 12.21
CA ASN A 245 0.93 -5.74 11.93
C ASN A 245 -0.56 -5.61 12.23
N MET A 246 -1.36 -6.65 11.96
CA MET A 246 -2.78 -6.65 12.34
C MET A 246 -2.97 -6.50 13.85
N ILE A 247 -2.20 -7.26 14.66
CA ILE A 247 -2.25 -7.15 16.12
C ILE A 247 -1.81 -5.76 16.57
N PHE A 248 -0.72 -5.24 16.00
CA PHE A 248 -0.24 -3.88 16.27
C PHE A 248 -1.30 -2.83 15.97
N ILE A 249 -1.89 -2.83 14.77
CA ILE A 249 -2.92 -1.88 14.34
C ILE A 249 -4.11 -1.93 15.29
N LEU A 250 -4.67 -3.11 15.57
CA LEU A 250 -5.81 -3.25 16.46
C LEU A 250 -5.54 -2.65 17.85
N ARG A 251 -4.34 -2.88 18.40
CA ARG A 251 -3.94 -2.31 19.69
C ARG A 251 -3.74 -0.79 19.64
N ALA A 252 -3.07 -0.30 18.59
CA ALA A 252 -2.81 1.12 18.39
C ALA A 252 -4.10 1.96 18.23
N PHE A 253 -5.18 1.29 17.81
CA PHE A 253 -6.50 1.89 17.67
C PHE A 253 -7.49 1.51 18.78
N ASN A 254 -7.01 1.04 19.94
CA ASN A 254 -7.79 0.71 21.14
C ASN A 254 -8.75 -0.47 21.00
N HIS A 255 -8.45 -1.44 20.09
CA HIS A 255 -9.20 -2.69 19.90
C HIS A 255 -8.43 -3.92 20.41
N ALA A 256 -7.92 -3.85 21.65
CA ALA A 256 -7.10 -4.93 22.23
C ALA A 256 -7.87 -6.26 22.38
N ASP A 257 -9.18 -6.22 22.62
CA ASP A 257 -10.06 -7.39 22.66
C ASP A 257 -10.11 -8.11 21.30
N THR A 258 -10.21 -7.36 20.22
CA THR A 258 -10.16 -7.91 18.85
C THR A 258 -8.75 -8.39 18.50
N ALA A 259 -7.70 -7.70 18.96
CA ALA A 259 -6.32 -8.17 18.81
C ALA A 259 -6.12 -9.54 19.49
N LEU A 260 -6.70 -9.74 20.68
CA LEU A 260 -6.67 -11.03 21.37
C LEU A 260 -7.43 -12.12 20.59
N LYS A 261 -8.62 -11.83 20.07
CA LYS A 261 -9.38 -12.75 19.20
C LYS A 261 -8.57 -13.15 17.96
N VAL A 262 -7.94 -12.19 17.28
CA VAL A 262 -7.06 -12.42 16.12
C VAL A 262 -5.88 -13.31 16.52
N THR A 263 -5.26 -13.04 17.66
CA THR A 263 -4.16 -13.86 18.20
C THR A 263 -4.59 -15.31 18.40
N LEU A 264 -5.72 -15.54 19.10
CA LEU A 264 -6.19 -16.88 19.41
C LEU A 264 -6.64 -17.63 18.15
N ILE A 265 -7.44 -17.00 17.31
CA ILE A 265 -8.06 -17.68 16.15
C ILE A 265 -7.07 -17.85 15.00
N ARG A 266 -6.39 -16.75 14.59
CA ARG A 266 -5.49 -16.77 13.43
C ARG A 266 -4.08 -17.18 13.80
N GLY A 267 -3.60 -16.77 14.97
CA GLY A 267 -2.28 -17.13 15.47
C GLY A 267 -2.18 -18.60 15.78
N PHE A 268 -3.13 -19.15 16.48
CA PHE A 268 -3.07 -20.52 17.02
C PHE A 268 -4.17 -21.45 16.47
N GLY A 269 -5.43 -21.03 16.43
CA GLY A 269 -6.55 -21.92 16.08
C GLY A 269 -6.44 -22.55 14.69
N LYS A 270 -6.16 -21.73 13.65
CA LYS A 270 -6.01 -22.24 12.28
C LYS A 270 -4.79 -23.17 12.10
N PRO A 271 -3.58 -22.87 12.63
CA PRO A 271 -2.46 -23.82 12.58
C PRO A 271 -2.72 -25.11 13.33
N LEU A 272 -3.38 -25.06 14.50
CA LEU A 272 -3.73 -26.25 15.28
C LEU A 272 -4.71 -27.15 14.53
N ALA A 273 -5.73 -26.58 13.88
CA ALA A 273 -6.65 -27.35 13.05
C ALA A 273 -5.94 -28.09 11.90
N ASN A 274 -4.84 -27.54 11.39
CA ASN A 274 -4.04 -28.15 10.32
C ASN A 274 -3.06 -29.24 10.82
N LEU A 275 -2.89 -29.44 12.12
CA LEU A 275 -2.02 -30.50 12.66
C LEU A 275 -2.44 -31.91 12.20
N ILE A 276 -3.74 -32.14 12.00
CA ILE A 276 -4.27 -33.42 11.55
C ILE A 276 -3.90 -33.70 10.08
N VAL A 277 -3.85 -32.64 9.25
CA VAL A 277 -3.67 -32.76 7.78
C VAL A 277 -2.18 -32.71 7.39
N SER A 278 -1.37 -31.89 8.06
CA SER A 278 0.05 -31.70 7.74
C SER A 278 0.86 -31.26 8.98
N PRO A 279 1.27 -32.20 9.83
CA PRO A 279 1.87 -31.91 11.14
C PRO A 279 3.16 -31.06 11.07
N ALA A 280 4.07 -31.40 10.14
CA ALA A 280 5.36 -30.69 10.00
C ALA A 280 5.18 -29.22 9.58
N ASN A 281 4.29 -28.97 8.63
CA ASN A 281 3.95 -27.61 8.19
C ASN A 281 3.20 -26.85 9.29
N ALA A 282 2.29 -27.50 10.00
CA ALA A 282 1.53 -26.90 11.08
C ALA A 282 2.44 -26.42 12.22
N LEU A 283 3.44 -27.20 12.63
CA LEU A 283 4.39 -26.84 13.68
C LEU A 283 5.23 -25.63 13.27
N THR A 284 5.71 -25.58 12.02
CA THR A 284 6.48 -24.46 11.50
C THR A 284 5.62 -23.19 11.45
N HIS A 285 4.37 -23.30 11.01
CA HIS A 285 3.43 -22.18 11.00
C HIS A 285 3.10 -21.71 12.43
N LEU A 286 2.95 -22.64 13.37
CA LEU A 286 2.68 -22.29 14.75
C LEU A 286 3.82 -21.48 15.37
N ARG A 287 5.07 -21.92 15.18
CA ARG A 287 6.26 -21.17 15.66
C ARG A 287 6.35 -19.77 15.08
N MET A 288 6.14 -19.63 13.77
CA MET A 288 6.18 -18.33 13.10
C MET A 288 5.04 -17.40 13.57
N ASN A 289 3.83 -17.94 13.72
CA ASN A 289 2.69 -17.20 14.23
C ASN A 289 2.86 -16.79 15.69
N ALA A 290 3.39 -17.68 16.55
CA ALA A 290 3.68 -17.34 17.94
C ALA A 290 4.69 -16.18 18.04
N ARG A 291 5.72 -16.17 17.18
CA ARG A 291 6.65 -15.05 17.06
C ARG A 291 5.95 -13.79 16.61
N ALA A 292 5.11 -13.85 15.56
CA ALA A 292 4.34 -12.71 15.08
C ALA A 292 3.41 -12.12 16.15
N CYS A 293 2.70 -12.99 16.88
CA CYS A 293 1.84 -12.59 17.98
C CYS A 293 2.64 -11.89 19.08
N ARG A 294 3.73 -12.52 19.57
CA ARG A 294 4.60 -11.91 20.58
C ARG A 294 5.07 -10.53 20.12
N ASP A 295 5.62 -10.42 18.90
CA ASP A 295 6.22 -9.20 18.39
C ASP A 295 5.15 -8.11 18.18
N GLY A 296 3.93 -8.46 17.76
CA GLY A 296 2.78 -7.55 17.68
C GLY A 296 2.28 -7.07 19.03
N TRP A 297 2.32 -7.92 20.06
CA TRP A 297 1.94 -7.55 21.43
C TRP A 297 3.01 -6.71 22.14
N THR A 298 4.29 -6.92 21.84
CA THR A 298 5.42 -6.22 22.48
C THR A 298 5.92 -5.02 21.67
N ASN A 299 5.23 -4.64 20.57
CA ASN A 299 5.65 -3.57 19.65
C ASN A 299 7.08 -3.79 19.08
N ARG A 300 7.48 -5.03 18.90
CA ARG A 300 8.75 -5.35 18.22
C ARG A 300 8.55 -5.23 16.71
N MET A 301 8.78 -4.03 16.20
CA MET A 301 8.50 -3.65 14.82
C MET A 301 9.77 -3.66 13.94
N GLY A 302 9.67 -3.13 12.72
CA GLY A 302 10.77 -3.11 11.76
C GLY A 302 11.02 -4.47 11.09
N ARG A 303 12.19 -4.63 10.49
CA ARG A 303 12.65 -5.87 9.83
C ARG A 303 13.08 -6.90 10.87
N THR A 304 12.18 -7.77 11.27
CA THR A 304 12.39 -8.78 12.32
C THR A 304 12.49 -10.20 11.78
N VAL A 305 12.01 -10.46 10.58
CA VAL A 305 12.09 -11.73 9.86
C VAL A 305 12.59 -11.45 8.45
N GLU A 306 13.62 -12.19 8.02
CA GLU A 306 14.13 -12.07 6.66
C GLU A 306 13.06 -12.55 5.66
N PRO A 307 12.85 -11.82 4.56
CA PRO A 307 12.12 -12.35 3.43
C PRO A 307 12.83 -13.64 2.96
N ASP A 308 12.07 -14.72 2.77
CA ASP A 308 12.64 -15.93 2.15
C ASP A 308 13.32 -15.50 0.83
N ALA A 309 14.52 -16.06 0.56
CA ALA A 309 15.23 -15.79 -0.67
C ALA A 309 14.23 -16.03 -1.83
N VAL A 310 13.96 -15.00 -2.62
CA VAL A 310 12.99 -15.06 -3.71
C VAL A 310 13.40 -16.20 -4.61
N SER A 311 12.55 -17.21 -4.73
CA SER A 311 12.77 -18.29 -5.68
C SER A 311 13.00 -17.66 -7.06
N LYS A 312 14.06 -18.07 -7.78
CA LYS A 312 14.37 -17.60 -9.15
C LYS A 312 13.22 -17.73 -10.18
N ARG A 313 12.06 -18.24 -9.77
CA ARG A 313 10.84 -18.34 -10.56
C ARG A 313 9.90 -17.13 -10.46
N GLU A 314 10.19 -16.17 -9.57
CA GLU A 314 9.39 -14.92 -9.39
C GLU A 314 10.19 -13.66 -9.77
N LEU A 315 11.42 -13.83 -10.24
CA LEU A 315 12.21 -12.84 -10.95
C LEU A 315 11.97 -13.08 -12.47
#